data_d6347d4f42ecb0249cbd2d15479fab4d
#
_entry.id   d6347d4f42ecb0249cbd2d15479fab4d
#
_cell.length_a   1.000
_cell.length_b   1.000
_cell.length_c   1.000
_cell.angle_alpha   90.00
_cell.angle_beta   90.00
_cell.angle_gamma   90.00
#
_symmetry.space_group_name_H-M   'P 1'
#
loop_
_entity.id
_entity.type
_entity.pdbx_description
1 polymer ?
#
loop_
_entity_poly.entity_id
_entity_poly.type
_entity_poly.pdbx_seq_one_letter_code
_entity_poly.pdbx_strand_id
1 'polypeptide(L)'
;EQRAAERMEALVNDPDPTALPQFLTAVPKGGDLHMHLSGAIYAETYMEWARAETLAGTTKYCINNSSLALATSCSSGVSPVPSPGDALFDQVVRAWSMKDFVPGAETGHDHFFATFGKYGAISGSAHHDDCLADVMERAESENQIYLEPMLFSNSTASSKGSDVWQGGTLTTAALPGFHA
;
A
#
# COMPACT_ATOMS: atom_id res chain seq x y z
N GLU A 1 -9.45 -22.73 25.26
CA GLU A 1 -8.07 -22.73 24.70
C GLU A 1 -7.70 -24.08 24.08
N GLN A 2 -7.79 -25.20 24.81
CA GLN A 2 -7.40 -26.51 24.30
C GLN A 2 -8.11 -26.90 22.98
N ARG A 3 -9.44 -26.71 22.90
CA ARG A 3 -10.20 -26.98 21.66
C ARG A 3 -9.76 -26.15 20.45
N ALA A 4 -9.32 -24.91 20.69
CA ALA A 4 -8.81 -24.05 19.62
C ALA A 4 -7.46 -24.55 19.11
N ALA A 5 -6.57 -24.97 20.02
CA ALA A 5 -5.29 -25.56 19.65
C ALA A 5 -5.46 -26.87 18.86
N GLU A 6 -6.31 -27.78 19.35
CA GLU A 6 -6.64 -29.04 18.66
C GLU A 6 -7.22 -28.81 17.25
N ARG A 7 -8.09 -27.78 17.10
CA ARG A 7 -8.64 -27.40 15.79
C ARG A 7 -7.60 -26.84 14.84
N MET A 8 -6.72 -25.98 15.34
CA MET A 8 -5.62 -25.44 14.54
C MET A 8 -4.64 -26.53 14.11
N GLU A 9 -4.29 -27.43 15.01
CA GLU A 9 -3.43 -28.58 14.69
C GLU A 9 -4.07 -29.48 13.61
N ALA A 10 -5.37 -29.73 13.71
CA ALA A 10 -6.11 -30.48 12.70
C ALA A 10 -6.10 -29.79 11.32
N LEU A 11 -6.24 -28.45 11.27
CA LEU A 11 -6.21 -27.69 10.03
C LEU A 11 -4.80 -27.63 9.39
N VAL A 12 -3.76 -27.51 10.23
CA VAL A 12 -2.36 -27.50 9.76
C VAL A 12 -1.99 -28.85 9.13
N ASN A 13 -2.53 -29.96 9.67
CA ASN A 13 -2.27 -31.31 9.19
C ASN A 13 -3.36 -31.84 8.24
N ASP A 14 -4.29 -30.98 7.79
CA ASP A 14 -5.36 -31.40 6.88
C ASP A 14 -4.74 -31.75 5.50
N PRO A 15 -5.12 -32.92 4.92
CA PRO A 15 -4.64 -33.29 3.59
C PRO A 15 -5.14 -32.37 2.48
N ASP A 16 -6.21 -31.60 2.70
CA ASP A 16 -6.66 -30.56 1.81
C ASP A 16 -5.83 -29.28 2.04
N PRO A 17 -4.95 -28.85 1.12
CA PRO A 17 -4.12 -27.67 1.28
C PRO A 17 -4.91 -26.37 1.33
N THR A 18 -6.21 -26.40 0.99
CA THR A 18 -7.09 -25.21 1.02
C THR A 18 -7.81 -25.03 2.35
N ALA A 19 -7.86 -26.05 3.20
CA ALA A 19 -8.62 -26.03 4.47
C ALA A 19 -8.15 -24.93 5.43
N LEU A 20 -6.84 -24.83 5.65
CA LEU A 20 -6.27 -23.80 6.53
C LEU A 20 -6.43 -22.37 5.95
N PRO A 21 -6.08 -22.10 4.68
CA PRO A 21 -6.34 -20.80 4.06
C PRO A 21 -7.80 -20.37 4.14
N GLN A 22 -8.76 -21.24 3.80
CA GLN A 22 -10.19 -20.94 3.87
C GLN A 22 -10.63 -20.61 5.29
N PHE A 23 -10.18 -21.38 6.27
CA PHE A 23 -10.47 -21.11 7.68
C PHE A 23 -9.91 -19.75 8.12
N LEU A 24 -8.64 -19.46 7.78
CA LEU A 24 -7.99 -18.20 8.14
C LEU A 24 -8.67 -17.00 7.47
N THR A 25 -9.12 -17.12 6.23
CA THR A 25 -9.90 -16.07 5.56
C THR A 25 -11.24 -15.82 6.25
N ALA A 26 -11.93 -16.89 6.71
CA ALA A 26 -13.22 -16.77 7.36
C ALA A 26 -13.17 -16.24 8.81
N VAL A 27 -12.01 -16.33 9.48
CA VAL A 27 -11.87 -15.85 10.87
C VAL A 27 -11.90 -14.32 10.92
N PRO A 28 -12.75 -13.71 11.77
CA PRO A 28 -12.70 -12.26 12.00
C PRO A 28 -11.33 -11.83 12.53
N LYS A 29 -10.70 -10.83 11.87
CA LYS A 29 -9.34 -10.38 12.19
C LYS A 29 -9.30 -9.21 13.17
N GLY A 30 -10.46 -8.67 13.58
CA GLY A 30 -10.51 -7.46 14.40
C GLY A 30 -10.19 -6.21 13.59
N GLY A 31 -9.34 -5.34 14.11
CA GLY A 31 -8.97 -4.09 13.47
C GLY A 31 -7.48 -3.93 13.26
N ASP A 32 -7.11 -3.20 12.22
CA ASP A 32 -5.79 -2.63 12.03
C ASP A 32 -5.81 -1.18 12.53
N LEU A 33 -5.09 -0.91 13.62
CA LEU A 33 -5.11 0.37 14.32
C LEU A 33 -4.01 1.33 13.84
N HIS A 34 -3.15 0.92 12.93
CA HIS A 34 -2.06 1.74 12.44
C HIS A 34 -1.47 1.19 11.14
N MET A 35 -1.86 1.77 10.01
CA MET A 35 -1.24 1.50 8.72
C MET A 35 -0.93 2.80 7.97
N HIS A 36 0.19 2.84 7.27
CA HIS A 36 0.50 3.93 6.34
C HIS A 36 -0.12 3.61 5.00
N LEU A 37 -1.15 4.35 4.59
CA LEU A 37 -2.00 4.03 3.44
C LEU A 37 -1.21 3.77 2.16
N SER A 38 -0.27 4.66 1.82
CA SER A 38 0.55 4.49 0.60
C SER A 38 1.51 3.29 0.67
N GLY A 39 1.88 2.83 1.85
CA GLY A 39 2.71 1.64 2.05
C GLY A 39 1.90 0.34 2.09
N ALA A 40 0.58 0.42 2.17
CA ALA A 40 -0.32 -0.72 2.23
C ALA A 40 -0.76 -1.23 0.84
N ILE A 41 -0.42 -0.52 -0.23
CA ILE A 41 -0.78 -0.88 -1.60
C ILE A 41 0.29 -1.80 -2.19
N TYR A 42 -0.13 -2.86 -2.86
CA TYR A 42 0.79 -3.76 -3.54
C TYR A 42 1.50 -3.09 -4.72
N ALA A 43 2.74 -3.48 -4.96
CA ALA A 43 3.51 -2.99 -6.10
C ALA A 43 2.81 -3.27 -7.43
N GLU A 44 2.17 -4.42 -7.53
CA GLU A 44 1.37 -4.85 -8.68
C GLU A 44 0.21 -3.91 -8.97
N THR A 45 -0.51 -3.46 -7.94
CA THR A 45 -1.62 -2.50 -8.03
C THR A 45 -1.14 -1.14 -8.51
N TYR A 46 -0.05 -0.62 -7.94
CA TYR A 46 0.55 0.63 -8.42
C TYR A 46 0.99 0.56 -9.89
N MET A 47 1.57 -0.56 -10.32
CA MET A 47 1.92 -0.75 -11.74
C MET A 47 0.68 -0.80 -12.64
N GLU A 48 -0.41 -1.42 -12.18
CA GLU A 48 -1.67 -1.46 -12.92
C GLU A 48 -2.24 -0.06 -13.11
N TRP A 49 -2.32 0.75 -12.07
CA TRP A 49 -2.77 2.14 -12.16
C TRP A 49 -1.89 2.97 -13.09
N ALA A 50 -0.55 2.85 -12.96
CA ALA A 50 0.38 3.57 -13.84
C ALA A 50 0.22 3.19 -15.31
N ARG A 51 -0.06 1.93 -15.62
CA ARG A 51 -0.38 1.49 -16.99
C ARG A 51 -1.72 2.05 -17.46
N ALA A 52 -2.75 1.96 -16.63
CA ALA A 52 -4.09 2.46 -16.95
C ALA A 52 -4.08 3.96 -17.29
N GLU A 53 -3.41 4.77 -16.47
CA GLU A 53 -3.26 6.20 -16.74
C GLU A 53 -2.44 6.48 -17.99
N THR A 54 -1.36 5.74 -18.22
CA THR A 54 -0.55 5.87 -19.43
C THR A 54 -1.37 5.55 -20.68
N LEU A 55 -2.20 4.53 -20.64
CA LEU A 55 -3.10 4.15 -21.74
C LEU A 55 -4.23 5.16 -21.94
N ALA A 56 -4.77 5.70 -20.86
CA ALA A 56 -5.80 6.75 -20.91
C ALA A 56 -5.24 8.11 -21.37
N GLY A 57 -3.91 8.28 -21.39
CA GLY A 57 -3.25 9.52 -21.77
C GLY A 57 -3.33 10.64 -20.71
N THR A 58 -3.73 10.30 -19.47
CA THR A 58 -3.79 11.25 -18.35
C THR A 58 -2.39 11.58 -17.82
N THR A 59 -1.60 10.55 -17.54
CA THR A 59 -0.19 10.69 -17.14
C THR A 59 0.63 9.62 -17.83
N LYS A 60 1.76 9.98 -18.40
CA LYS A 60 2.68 9.00 -19.01
C LYS A 60 3.69 8.53 -17.96
N TYR A 61 3.63 7.26 -17.62
CA TYR A 61 4.58 6.61 -16.72
C TYR A 61 5.54 5.67 -17.45
N CYS A 62 6.71 5.50 -16.86
CA CYS A 62 7.75 4.56 -17.32
C CYS A 62 8.61 4.14 -16.13
N ILE A 63 9.35 3.04 -16.29
CA ILE A 63 10.30 2.53 -15.30
C ILE A 63 11.71 2.98 -15.68
N ASN A 64 12.41 3.61 -14.75
CA ASN A 64 13.83 3.90 -14.90
C ASN A 64 14.62 2.59 -14.82
N ASN A 65 15.39 2.26 -15.86
CA ASN A 65 16.06 0.96 -15.97
C ASN A 65 17.16 0.72 -14.95
N SER A 66 17.76 1.77 -14.39
CA SER A 66 18.84 1.65 -13.42
C SER A 66 18.33 1.60 -11.98
N SER A 67 17.31 2.40 -11.65
CA SER A 67 16.78 2.49 -10.28
C SER A 67 15.54 1.66 -10.05
N LEU A 68 14.89 1.17 -11.10
CA LEU A 68 13.56 0.53 -11.09
C LEU A 68 12.45 1.41 -10.48
N ALA A 69 12.67 2.74 -10.43
CA ALA A 69 11.67 3.67 -9.94
C ALA A 69 10.70 4.08 -11.05
N LEU A 70 9.45 4.36 -10.66
CA LEU A 70 8.45 4.97 -11.54
C LEU A 70 8.82 6.42 -11.83
N ALA A 71 8.73 6.81 -13.09
CA ALA A 71 9.02 8.16 -13.54
C ALA A 71 7.96 8.66 -14.52
N THR A 72 7.79 9.97 -14.59
CA THR A 72 6.94 10.66 -15.57
C THR A 72 7.75 11.27 -16.72
N SER A 73 9.07 11.33 -16.57
CA SER A 73 9.99 11.75 -17.63
C SER A 73 10.50 10.53 -18.39
N CYS A 74 9.88 10.24 -19.54
CA CYS A 74 10.10 9.01 -20.30
C CYS A 74 10.90 9.27 -21.58
N SER A 75 12.17 9.67 -21.42
CA SER A 75 13.02 10.01 -22.57
C SER A 75 14.02 8.90 -22.93
N SER A 76 15.04 8.68 -22.12
CA SER A 76 16.08 7.68 -22.34
C SER A 76 16.39 6.91 -21.06
N GLY A 77 16.88 5.67 -21.20
CA GLY A 77 17.18 4.81 -20.06
C GLY A 77 15.95 4.37 -19.27
N VAL A 78 14.80 4.29 -19.92
CA VAL A 78 13.52 3.89 -19.35
C VAL A 78 12.86 2.79 -20.17
N SER A 79 12.00 2.02 -19.52
CA SER A 79 11.13 1.01 -20.14
C SER A 79 9.66 1.33 -19.88
N PRO A 80 8.72 0.87 -20.70
CA PRO A 80 7.30 0.91 -20.35
C PRO A 80 7.05 0.26 -19.00
N VAL A 81 5.98 0.68 -18.31
CA VAL A 81 5.55 0.00 -17.07
C VAL A 81 5.17 -1.44 -17.44
N PRO A 82 5.80 -2.46 -16.82
CA PRO A 82 5.66 -3.84 -17.25
C PRO A 82 4.28 -4.42 -16.87
N SER A 83 3.85 -5.41 -17.65
CA SER A 83 2.67 -6.22 -17.37
C SER A 83 3.07 -7.55 -16.72
N PRO A 84 2.16 -8.25 -16.01
CA PRO A 84 2.41 -9.61 -15.55
C PRO A 84 2.90 -10.51 -16.70
N GLY A 85 3.99 -11.21 -16.46
CA GLY A 85 4.65 -12.05 -17.47
C GLY A 85 5.82 -11.40 -18.21
N ASP A 86 5.98 -10.08 -18.13
CA ASP A 86 7.17 -9.39 -18.64
C ASP A 86 8.38 -9.66 -17.75
N ALA A 87 9.57 -9.82 -18.33
CA ALA A 87 10.79 -10.11 -17.56
C ALA A 87 11.15 -9.02 -16.53
N LEU A 88 10.70 -7.78 -16.74
CA LEU A 88 10.92 -6.66 -15.83
C LEU A 88 9.90 -6.63 -14.67
N PHE A 89 8.75 -7.29 -14.81
CA PHE A 89 7.66 -7.22 -13.83
C PHE A 89 8.09 -7.65 -12.44
N ASP A 90 8.63 -8.86 -12.31
CA ASP A 90 9.07 -9.40 -11.02
C ASP A 90 10.22 -8.59 -10.40
N GLN A 91 11.09 -8.01 -11.23
CA GLN A 91 12.17 -7.15 -10.76
C GLN A 91 11.61 -5.86 -10.13
N VAL A 92 10.60 -5.26 -10.76
CA VAL A 92 9.93 -4.06 -10.23
C VAL A 92 9.16 -4.40 -8.95
N VAL A 93 8.43 -5.51 -8.90
CA VAL A 93 7.72 -5.97 -7.68
C VAL A 93 8.69 -6.12 -6.51
N ARG A 94 9.82 -6.78 -6.71
CA ARG A 94 10.84 -6.93 -5.66
C ARG A 94 11.48 -5.61 -5.27
N ALA A 95 11.67 -4.69 -6.20
CA ALA A 95 12.23 -3.37 -5.90
C ALA A 95 11.26 -2.45 -5.15
N TRP A 96 9.93 -2.65 -5.31
CA TRP A 96 8.88 -1.82 -4.71
C TRP A 96 8.27 -2.43 -3.45
N SER A 97 8.68 -3.64 -3.07
CA SER A 97 8.12 -4.37 -1.93
C SER A 97 9.17 -5.19 -1.20
N MET A 98 8.79 -5.79 -0.08
CA MET A 98 9.61 -6.76 0.65
C MET A 98 9.46 -8.19 0.12
N LYS A 99 8.76 -8.39 -1.00
CA LYS A 99 8.53 -9.71 -1.59
C LYS A 99 9.86 -10.36 -1.98
N ASP A 100 10.05 -11.58 -1.53
CA ASP A 100 11.25 -12.39 -1.77
C ASP A 100 12.56 -11.72 -1.29
N PHE A 101 12.50 -10.78 -0.34
CA PHE A 101 13.70 -10.14 0.18
C PHE A 101 14.60 -11.15 0.89
N VAL A 102 15.86 -11.18 0.51
CA VAL A 102 16.91 -11.99 1.14
C VAL A 102 17.97 -11.07 1.71
N PRO A 103 18.27 -11.12 3.02
CA PRO A 103 19.33 -10.32 3.61
C PRO A 103 20.69 -10.63 2.96
N GLY A 104 21.46 -9.57 2.69
CA GLY A 104 22.76 -9.69 2.04
C GLY A 104 23.55 -8.39 2.13
N ALA A 105 23.89 -7.80 0.98
CA ALA A 105 24.58 -6.52 0.91
C ALA A 105 23.73 -5.34 1.40
N GLU A 106 22.39 -5.47 1.36
CA GLU A 106 21.42 -4.51 1.83
C GLU A 106 20.68 -5.07 3.06
N THR A 107 20.39 -4.22 4.04
CA THR A 107 19.55 -4.60 5.19
C THR A 107 18.07 -4.53 4.85
N GLY A 108 17.22 -5.30 5.56
CA GLY A 108 15.77 -5.22 5.37
C GLY A 108 15.20 -3.83 5.67
N HIS A 109 15.80 -3.12 6.63
CA HIS A 109 15.47 -1.72 6.92
C HIS A 109 15.74 -0.81 5.71
N ASP A 110 16.91 -0.88 5.14
CA ASP A 110 17.31 0.01 4.04
C ASP A 110 16.49 -0.30 2.78
N HIS A 111 16.28 -1.58 2.48
CA HIS A 111 15.41 -2.00 1.38
C HIS A 111 13.99 -1.49 1.55
N PHE A 112 13.38 -1.70 2.73
CA PHE A 112 12.03 -1.25 3.04
C PHE A 112 11.87 0.26 2.78
N PHE A 113 12.77 1.08 3.34
CA PHE A 113 12.67 2.53 3.15
C PHE A 113 12.99 2.98 1.72
N ALA A 114 13.84 2.25 0.99
CA ALA A 114 14.10 2.54 -0.42
C ALA A 114 12.88 2.28 -1.33
N THR A 115 11.95 1.39 -0.95
CA THR A 115 10.74 1.11 -1.75
C THR A 115 9.88 2.35 -1.97
N PHE A 116 9.71 3.20 -0.96
CA PHE A 116 8.84 4.39 -1.04
C PHE A 116 9.26 5.35 -2.15
N GLY A 117 10.58 5.52 -2.38
CA GLY A 117 11.11 6.31 -3.47
C GLY A 117 10.85 5.72 -4.86
N LYS A 118 10.54 4.43 -4.94
CA LYS A 118 10.33 3.75 -6.22
C LYS A 118 8.96 4.04 -6.84
N TYR A 119 7.91 4.05 -6.04
CA TYR A 119 6.53 4.28 -6.49
C TYR A 119 5.99 5.67 -6.13
N GLY A 120 6.84 6.55 -5.59
CA GLY A 120 6.43 7.89 -5.13
C GLY A 120 5.74 8.75 -6.19
N ALA A 121 5.97 8.50 -7.48
CA ALA A 121 5.32 9.24 -8.55
C ALA A 121 3.81 8.96 -8.67
N ILE A 122 3.30 7.83 -8.13
CA ILE A 122 1.89 7.44 -8.20
C ILE A 122 1.22 7.37 -6.82
N SER A 123 1.98 7.24 -5.73
CA SER A 123 1.43 7.12 -4.39
C SER A 123 1.03 8.46 -3.74
N GLY A 124 0.95 9.53 -4.53
CA GLY A 124 0.60 10.87 -4.06
C GLY A 124 -0.88 11.07 -3.78
N SER A 125 -1.24 12.30 -3.40
CA SER A 125 -2.60 12.68 -2.99
C SER A 125 -3.68 12.45 -4.07
N ALA A 126 -3.29 12.38 -5.33
CA ALA A 126 -4.21 12.09 -6.44
C ALA A 126 -4.83 10.68 -6.37
N HIS A 127 -4.17 9.75 -5.68
CA HIS A 127 -4.60 8.35 -5.54
C HIS A 127 -4.97 7.95 -4.12
N HIS A 128 -5.15 8.91 -3.20
CA HIS A 128 -5.53 8.57 -1.82
C HIS A 128 -6.87 7.83 -1.76
N ASP A 129 -7.82 8.23 -2.58
CA ASP A 129 -9.14 7.59 -2.63
C ASP A 129 -9.05 6.17 -3.19
N ASP A 130 -8.25 5.96 -4.24
CA ASP A 130 -7.99 4.64 -4.82
C ASP A 130 -7.26 3.73 -3.82
N CYS A 131 -6.25 4.27 -3.12
CA CYS A 131 -5.55 3.54 -2.06
C CYS A 131 -6.51 3.12 -0.93
N LEU A 132 -7.39 4.03 -0.51
CA LEU A 132 -8.36 3.73 0.55
C LEU A 132 -9.34 2.66 0.10
N ALA A 133 -9.85 2.74 -1.12
CA ALA A 133 -10.75 1.75 -1.70
C ALA A 133 -10.09 0.35 -1.74
N ASP A 134 -8.87 0.24 -2.27
CA ASP A 134 -8.12 -1.01 -2.34
C ASP A 134 -7.90 -1.65 -0.95
N VAL A 135 -7.53 -0.84 0.05
CA VAL A 135 -7.34 -1.32 1.42
C VAL A 135 -8.66 -1.78 2.05
N MET A 136 -9.75 -1.05 1.83
CA MET A 136 -11.08 -1.40 2.34
C MET A 136 -11.60 -2.70 1.71
N GLU A 137 -11.46 -2.87 0.39
CA GLU A 137 -11.86 -4.09 -0.32
C GLU A 137 -11.09 -5.31 0.19
N ARG A 138 -9.78 -5.17 0.42
CA ARG A 138 -8.98 -6.24 1.02
C ARG A 138 -9.39 -6.55 2.45
N ALA A 139 -9.63 -5.53 3.27
CA ALA A 139 -10.08 -5.69 4.64
C ALA A 139 -11.44 -6.44 4.71
N GLU A 140 -12.37 -6.09 3.82
CA GLU A 140 -13.64 -6.81 3.70
C GLU A 140 -13.42 -8.28 3.32
N SER A 141 -12.59 -8.53 2.30
CA SER A 141 -12.29 -9.89 1.82
C SER A 141 -11.61 -10.76 2.88
N GLU A 142 -10.90 -10.14 3.81
CA GLU A 142 -10.17 -10.81 4.90
C GLU A 142 -10.93 -10.84 6.24
N ASN A 143 -12.17 -10.36 6.28
CA ASN A 143 -12.97 -10.22 7.52
C ASN A 143 -12.31 -9.31 8.58
N GLN A 144 -11.63 -8.27 8.18
CA GLN A 144 -11.28 -7.17 9.08
C GLN A 144 -12.50 -6.28 9.29
N ILE A 145 -12.73 -5.83 10.51
CA ILE A 145 -13.92 -5.06 10.88
C ILE A 145 -13.64 -3.59 11.19
N TYR A 146 -12.36 -3.20 11.23
CA TYR A 146 -11.95 -1.84 11.57
C TYR A 146 -10.58 -1.49 10.98
N LEU A 147 -10.42 -0.25 10.51
CA LEU A 147 -9.16 0.26 9.95
C LEU A 147 -8.89 1.68 10.42
N GLU A 148 -7.65 1.98 10.80
CA GLU A 148 -7.13 3.33 11.06
C GLU A 148 -5.96 3.67 10.10
N PRO A 149 -6.24 3.96 8.82
CA PRO A 149 -5.19 4.30 7.87
C PRO A 149 -4.64 5.70 8.14
N MET A 150 -3.32 5.81 8.18
CA MET A 150 -2.62 7.08 8.26
C MET A 150 -2.40 7.64 6.86
N LEU A 151 -2.92 8.84 6.63
CA LEU A 151 -2.63 9.64 5.45
C LEU A 151 -1.44 10.56 5.76
N PHE A 152 -0.50 10.67 4.82
CA PHE A 152 0.41 11.80 4.86
C PHE A 152 -0.39 13.06 4.55
N SER A 153 -0.66 13.87 5.57
CA SER A 153 -1.17 15.19 5.31
C SER A 153 -0.12 15.97 4.53
N ASN A 154 -0.50 16.53 3.39
CA ASN A 154 0.29 17.61 2.82
C ASN A 154 0.38 18.76 3.85
N SER A 155 1.29 19.72 3.62
CA SER A 155 1.46 20.91 4.49
C SER A 155 0.16 21.64 4.84
N THR A 156 -0.89 21.48 4.04
CA THR A 156 -2.22 22.07 4.22
C THR A 156 -2.96 21.53 5.44
N ALA A 157 -2.92 20.22 5.72
CA ALA A 157 -3.57 19.67 6.91
C ALA A 157 -2.82 20.07 8.20
N SER A 158 -1.49 20.18 8.15
CA SER A 158 -0.69 20.68 9.28
C SER A 158 -0.97 22.15 9.55
N SER A 159 -1.09 23.00 8.50
CA SER A 159 -1.45 24.42 8.66
C SER A 159 -2.88 24.59 9.17
N LYS A 160 -3.84 23.81 8.66
CA LYS A 160 -5.22 23.80 9.16
C LYS A 160 -5.32 23.37 10.62
N GLY A 161 -4.53 22.36 11.03
CA GLY A 161 -4.40 21.97 12.43
C GLY A 161 -3.90 23.10 13.32
N SER A 162 -2.92 23.89 12.84
CA SER A 162 -2.40 25.07 13.56
C SER A 162 -3.43 26.18 13.65
N ASP A 163 -4.23 26.40 12.60
CA ASP A 163 -5.29 27.43 12.58
C ASP A 163 -6.42 27.12 13.57
N VAL A 164 -6.71 25.83 13.78
CA VAL A 164 -7.74 25.35 14.71
C VAL A 164 -7.22 25.30 16.15
N TRP A 165 -5.92 25.06 16.33
CA TRP A 165 -5.28 24.95 17.63
C TRP A 165 -4.72 26.29 18.09
N GLN A 166 -5.56 27.15 18.64
CA GLN A 166 -5.12 28.41 19.23
C GLN A 166 -4.93 28.28 20.74
N GLY A 167 -3.67 28.25 21.18
CA GLY A 167 -3.33 28.37 22.59
C GLY A 167 -3.78 27.21 23.48
N GLY A 168 -3.84 25.99 22.95
CA GLY A 168 -4.16 24.78 23.72
C GLY A 168 -5.66 24.48 23.89
N THR A 169 -6.53 25.24 23.21
CA THR A 169 -8.00 25.05 23.25
C THR A 169 -8.53 24.77 21.85
N LEU A 170 -9.16 23.61 21.63
CA LEU A 170 -9.89 23.33 20.42
C LEU A 170 -11.18 24.16 20.39
N THR A 171 -11.32 25.11 19.48
CA THR A 171 -12.56 25.85 19.33
C THR A 171 -13.49 25.12 18.36
N THR A 172 -14.67 24.73 18.84
CA THR A 172 -15.71 24.09 18.02
C THR A 172 -16.16 24.93 16.82
N ALA A 173 -15.95 26.27 16.86
CA ALA A 173 -16.23 27.15 15.75
C ALA A 173 -15.30 26.97 14.53
N ALA A 174 -14.12 26.37 14.73
CA ALA A 174 -13.14 26.11 13.64
C ALA A 174 -13.31 24.74 12.99
N LEU A 175 -14.11 23.83 13.56
CA LEU A 175 -14.35 22.47 13.03
C LEU A 175 -14.98 22.42 11.63
N PRO A 176 -15.91 23.34 11.22
CA PRO A 176 -16.45 23.35 9.85
C PRO A 176 -15.38 23.56 8.77
N GLY A 177 -14.30 24.28 9.07
CA GLY A 177 -13.18 24.46 8.13
C GLY A 177 -12.24 23.25 8.00
N PHE A 178 -12.43 22.23 8.85
CA PHE A 178 -11.63 21.01 8.82
C PHE A 178 -12.20 19.96 7.84
N HIS A 179 -13.46 20.09 7.46
CA HIS A 179 -14.19 19.18 6.54
C HIS A 179 -14.35 19.76 5.12
N ALA A 180 -13.72 20.90 4.83
CA ALA A 180 -13.70 21.54 3.52
C ALA A 180 -12.32 21.39 2.87
#